data_11275604a565b6e134b271e6b53f70a2
#
_entry.id   11275604a565b6e134b271e6b53f70a2
#
_cell.length_a   1.000
_cell.length_b   1.000
_cell.length_c   1.000
_cell.angle_alpha   90.00
_cell.angle_beta   90.00
_cell.angle_gamma   90.00
#
_symmetry.space_group_name_H-M   'P 1'
#
loop_
_entity.id
_entity.type
_entity.pdbx_description
1 polymer ?
#
loop_
_entity_poly.entity_id
_entity_poly.type
_entity_poly.pdbx_seq_one_letter_code
_entity_poly.pdbx_strand_id
1 'polypeptide(L)'
;MCITVISIISLAGIIVMLQRHISRRKIKERFCLVSSGRPVGKSCLIMTMQSCGPIIDKALECLSSNDNIEVCKNHRTGSQTIDIISDKVRDCSADTEGKIGKTSLYCEYMLEATDKIAETTRHLVTSPDSYIPISYKCEIETIRGGIVRLSRLADGILGVDDDIIKIAGDTGLEKDFIEHSIAVHSKGMTHEDFDEGAPAYSYLMLLYYLHSFVSFFSQALRNIETNNKLKTA
;
A
#
# COMPACT_ATOMS: atom_id res chain seq x y z
N MET A 1 -43.93 -7.39 -4.73
CA MET A 1 -42.50 -7.74 -4.91
C MET A 1 -41.61 -6.56 -5.29
N CYS A 2 -41.99 -5.64 -6.19
CA CYS A 2 -41.10 -4.51 -6.58
C CYS A 2 -40.75 -3.52 -5.44
N ILE A 3 -41.70 -3.24 -4.53
CA ILE A 3 -41.49 -2.26 -3.44
C ILE A 3 -40.45 -2.75 -2.43
N THR A 4 -40.42 -4.04 -2.11
CA THR A 4 -39.43 -4.63 -1.18
C THR A 4 -38.02 -4.61 -1.73
N VAL A 5 -37.83 -4.81 -3.03
CA VAL A 5 -36.50 -4.78 -3.67
C VAL A 5 -35.95 -3.35 -3.69
N ILE A 6 -36.77 -2.35 -4.00
CA ILE A 6 -36.37 -0.93 -3.99
C ILE A 6 -35.96 -0.49 -2.58
N SER A 7 -36.69 -0.93 -1.55
CA SER A 7 -36.36 -0.62 -0.16
C SER A 7 -35.02 -1.21 0.29
N ILE A 8 -34.71 -2.44 -0.14
CA ILE A 8 -33.44 -3.10 0.19
C ILE A 8 -32.27 -2.41 -0.50
N ILE A 9 -32.41 -2.01 -1.78
CA ILE A 9 -31.38 -1.29 -2.53
C ILE A 9 -31.11 0.08 -1.90
N SER A 10 -32.18 0.80 -1.49
CA SER A 10 -32.05 2.09 -0.82
C SER A 10 -31.37 1.97 0.54
N LEU A 11 -31.69 0.92 1.31
CA LEU A 11 -31.06 0.68 2.62
C LEU A 11 -29.58 0.33 2.48
N ALA A 12 -29.21 -0.50 1.51
CA ALA A 12 -27.82 -0.83 1.19
C ALA A 12 -27.02 0.42 0.76
N GLY A 13 -27.61 1.29 -0.04
CA GLY A 13 -27.01 2.58 -0.42
C GLY A 13 -26.74 3.50 0.77
N ILE A 14 -27.70 3.59 1.69
CA ILE A 14 -27.56 4.38 2.93
C ILE A 14 -26.45 3.81 3.83
N ILE A 15 -26.39 2.49 3.99
CA ILE A 15 -25.35 1.83 4.79
C ILE A 15 -23.96 2.11 4.21
N VAL A 16 -23.79 1.99 2.89
CA VAL A 16 -22.52 2.30 2.20
C VAL A 16 -22.12 3.76 2.38
N MET A 17 -23.09 4.69 2.27
CA MET A 17 -22.82 6.12 2.50
C MET A 17 -22.43 6.41 3.95
N LEU A 18 -23.10 5.79 4.93
CA LEU A 18 -22.76 5.93 6.34
C LEU A 18 -21.37 5.36 6.65
N GLN A 19 -21.02 4.18 6.13
CA GLN A 19 -19.71 3.61 6.29
C GLN A 19 -18.61 4.51 5.67
N ARG A 20 -18.84 5.06 4.48
CA ARG A 20 -17.95 6.06 3.86
C ARG A 20 -17.79 7.30 4.73
N HIS A 21 -18.88 7.82 5.27
CA HIS A 21 -18.82 9.02 6.11
C HIS A 21 -18.07 8.77 7.43
N ILE A 22 -18.31 7.63 8.10
CA ILE A 22 -17.61 7.24 9.33
C ILE A 22 -16.10 7.03 9.05
N SER A 23 -15.76 6.37 7.95
CA SER A 23 -14.37 6.15 7.55
C SER A 23 -13.66 7.48 7.27
N ARG A 24 -14.29 8.39 6.50
CA ARG A 24 -13.76 9.74 6.23
C ARG A 24 -13.52 10.53 7.51
N ARG A 25 -14.45 10.45 8.47
CA ARG A 25 -14.31 11.15 9.76
C ARG A 25 -13.12 10.61 10.57
N LYS A 26 -13.01 9.29 10.71
CA LYS A 26 -11.89 8.63 11.41
C LYS A 26 -10.53 8.97 10.77
N ILE A 27 -10.45 8.97 9.43
CA ILE A 27 -9.22 9.33 8.69
C ILE A 27 -8.90 10.80 8.90
N LYS A 28 -9.91 11.69 8.85
CA LYS A 28 -9.71 13.13 9.10
C LYS A 28 -9.20 13.40 10.52
N GLU A 29 -9.76 12.71 11.52
CA GLU A 29 -9.30 12.81 12.91
C GLU A 29 -7.85 12.33 13.07
N ARG A 30 -7.48 11.19 12.46
CA ARG A 30 -6.10 10.69 12.45
C ARG A 30 -5.15 11.67 11.75
N PHE A 31 -5.56 12.23 10.62
CA PHE A 31 -4.76 13.23 9.90
C PHE A 31 -4.50 14.48 10.76
N CYS A 32 -5.52 15.01 11.41
CA CYS A 32 -5.37 16.15 12.32
C CYS A 32 -4.40 15.85 13.48
N LEU A 33 -4.42 14.64 14.04
CA LEU A 33 -3.50 14.20 15.08
C LEU A 33 -2.06 14.06 14.56
N VAL A 34 -1.90 13.54 13.34
CA VAL A 34 -0.59 13.35 12.71
C VAL A 34 0.02 14.66 12.24
N SER A 35 -0.77 15.62 11.74
CA SER A 35 -0.28 16.88 11.17
C SER A 35 0.00 17.98 12.21
N SER A 36 -0.48 17.84 13.44
CA SER A 36 -0.26 18.85 14.49
C SER A 36 1.22 18.98 14.84
N GLY A 37 1.82 20.06 14.37
CA GLY A 37 3.21 20.46 14.69
C GLY A 37 4.32 19.78 13.88
N ARG A 38 4.01 19.07 12.79
CA ARG A 38 4.99 18.35 11.97
C ARG A 38 5.11 18.91 10.55
N PRO A 39 6.28 18.71 9.88
CA PRO A 39 6.42 19.00 8.45
C PRO A 39 5.40 18.20 7.63
N VAL A 40 4.68 18.87 6.73
CA VAL A 40 3.58 18.30 5.92
C VAL A 40 3.99 17.02 5.19
N GLY A 41 5.18 16.98 4.56
CA GLY A 41 5.64 15.78 3.85
C GLY A 41 5.84 14.56 4.76
N LYS A 42 6.33 14.77 6.00
CA LYS A 42 6.49 13.69 7.00
C LYS A 42 5.12 13.15 7.43
N SER A 43 4.16 14.04 7.65
CA SER A 43 2.79 13.67 8.01
C SER A 43 2.08 12.91 6.89
N CYS A 44 2.24 13.32 5.62
CA CYS A 44 1.71 12.60 4.45
C CYS A 44 2.28 11.19 4.36
N LEU A 45 3.60 11.02 4.51
CA LEU A 45 4.24 9.71 4.41
C LEU A 45 3.76 8.76 5.51
N ILE A 46 3.67 9.23 6.75
CA ILE A 46 3.18 8.43 7.87
C ILE A 46 1.74 7.99 7.63
N MET A 47 0.87 8.91 7.25
CA MET A 47 -0.53 8.62 6.95
C MET A 47 -0.66 7.59 5.83
N THR A 48 0.13 7.72 4.77
CA THR A 48 0.16 6.79 3.65
C THR A 48 0.59 5.41 4.13
N MET A 49 1.67 5.28 4.89
CA MET A 49 2.15 4.00 5.41
C MET A 49 1.16 3.33 6.38
N GLN A 50 0.55 4.11 7.27
CA GLN A 50 -0.48 3.61 8.20
C GLN A 50 -1.73 3.10 7.49
N SER A 51 -1.99 3.58 6.28
CA SER A 51 -3.13 3.15 5.46
C SER A 51 -2.77 1.99 4.53
N CYS A 52 -1.64 2.07 3.84
CA CYS A 52 -1.17 1.08 2.88
C CYS A 52 -0.70 -0.22 3.56
N GLY A 53 0.06 -0.11 4.65
CA GLY A 53 0.64 -1.26 5.33
C GLY A 53 -0.38 -2.34 5.70
N PRO A 54 -1.49 -2.01 6.40
CA PRO A 54 -2.52 -2.98 6.73
C PRO A 54 -3.25 -3.59 5.52
N ILE A 55 -3.40 -2.83 4.42
CA ILE A 55 -4.02 -3.34 3.18
C ILE A 55 -3.10 -4.37 2.53
N ILE A 56 -1.81 -4.07 2.41
CA ILE A 56 -0.81 -4.98 1.84
C ILE A 56 -0.65 -6.21 2.74
N ASP A 57 -0.51 -6.02 4.06
CA ASP A 57 -0.39 -7.12 5.02
C ASP A 57 -1.55 -8.11 4.87
N LYS A 58 -2.78 -7.60 4.84
CA LYS A 58 -3.97 -8.43 4.71
C LYS A 58 -4.09 -9.09 3.33
N ALA A 59 -3.70 -8.40 2.25
CA ALA A 59 -3.67 -8.96 0.91
C ALA A 59 -2.70 -10.17 0.84
N LEU A 60 -1.49 -10.02 1.34
CA LEU A 60 -0.48 -11.09 1.34
C LEU A 60 -0.86 -12.24 2.30
N GLU A 61 -1.52 -11.95 3.43
CA GLU A 61 -2.09 -12.98 4.32
C GLU A 61 -3.15 -13.82 3.59
N CYS A 62 -4.08 -13.17 2.87
CA CYS A 62 -5.10 -13.88 2.08
C CYS A 62 -4.47 -14.74 0.99
N LEU A 63 -3.38 -14.29 0.36
CA LEU A 63 -2.64 -15.03 -0.64
C LEU A 63 -2.01 -16.30 -0.03
N SER A 64 -1.40 -16.20 1.14
CA SER A 64 -0.81 -17.34 1.86
C SER A 64 -1.86 -18.36 2.31
N SER A 65 -3.00 -17.88 2.80
CA SER A 65 -4.11 -18.70 3.31
C SER A 65 -5.07 -19.19 2.23
N ASN A 66 -5.01 -18.62 1.02
CA ASN A 66 -5.96 -18.86 -0.08
C ASN A 66 -7.42 -18.54 0.30
N ASP A 67 -7.63 -17.42 1.01
CA ASP A 67 -8.96 -16.99 1.49
C ASP A 67 -9.65 -16.08 0.47
N ASN A 68 -10.51 -16.69 -0.37
CA ASN A 68 -11.24 -16.01 -1.44
C ASN A 68 -12.23 -14.94 -0.94
N ILE A 69 -12.84 -15.15 0.22
CA ILE A 69 -13.85 -14.23 0.76
C ILE A 69 -13.17 -13.00 1.35
N GLU A 70 -12.16 -13.24 2.17
CA GLU A 70 -11.46 -12.15 2.85
C GLU A 70 -10.64 -11.30 1.88
N VAL A 71 -10.06 -11.89 0.81
CA VAL A 71 -9.34 -11.13 -0.22
C VAL A 71 -10.26 -10.16 -0.97
N CYS A 72 -11.47 -10.59 -1.35
CA CYS A 72 -12.44 -9.73 -2.02
C CYS A 72 -12.90 -8.58 -1.10
N LYS A 73 -13.11 -8.85 0.17
CA LYS A 73 -13.47 -7.85 1.18
C LYS A 73 -12.32 -6.86 1.39
N ASN A 74 -11.09 -7.35 1.53
CA ASN A 74 -9.91 -6.50 1.70
C ASN A 74 -9.68 -5.59 0.48
N HIS A 75 -9.76 -6.11 -0.73
CA HIS A 75 -9.66 -5.32 -1.95
C HIS A 75 -10.70 -4.19 -1.97
N ARG A 76 -11.97 -4.49 -1.72
CA ARG A 76 -13.05 -3.49 -1.73
C ARG A 76 -12.86 -2.41 -0.67
N THR A 77 -12.51 -2.78 0.56
CA THR A 77 -12.31 -1.82 1.65
C THR A 77 -11.00 -1.06 1.48
N GLY A 78 -9.97 -1.70 0.93
CA GLY A 78 -8.69 -1.12 0.59
C GLY A 78 -8.82 -0.01 -0.44
N SER A 79 -9.44 -0.27 -1.59
CA SER A 79 -9.66 0.74 -2.65
C SER A 79 -10.43 1.95 -2.13
N GLN A 80 -11.47 1.75 -1.29
CA GLN A 80 -12.18 2.87 -0.67
C GLN A 80 -11.29 3.69 0.27
N THR A 81 -10.39 3.05 0.99
CA THR A 81 -9.44 3.74 1.87
C THR A 81 -8.41 4.52 1.06
N ILE A 82 -7.89 3.92 -0.01
CA ILE A 82 -6.93 4.54 -0.93
C ILE A 82 -7.52 5.80 -1.56
N ASP A 83 -8.75 5.77 -2.07
CA ASP A 83 -9.43 6.94 -2.62
C ASP A 83 -9.46 8.11 -1.63
N ILE A 84 -9.85 7.82 -0.37
CA ILE A 84 -9.95 8.86 0.67
C ILE A 84 -8.58 9.44 1.03
N ILE A 85 -7.53 8.61 1.06
CA ILE A 85 -6.17 9.07 1.37
C ILE A 85 -5.58 9.84 0.19
N SER A 86 -5.83 9.41 -1.06
CA SER A 86 -5.36 10.11 -2.25
C SER A 86 -5.87 11.54 -2.31
N ASP A 87 -7.15 11.77 -1.99
CA ASP A 87 -7.70 13.13 -1.89
C ASP A 87 -6.92 13.97 -0.86
N LYS A 88 -6.57 13.38 0.31
CA LYS A 88 -5.82 14.08 1.35
C LYS A 88 -4.36 14.36 0.97
N VAL A 89 -3.72 13.44 0.28
CA VAL A 89 -2.34 13.62 -0.20
C VAL A 89 -2.30 14.73 -1.26
N ARG A 90 -3.30 14.81 -2.15
CA ARG A 90 -3.43 15.89 -3.14
C ARG A 90 -3.67 17.24 -2.48
N ASP A 91 -4.54 17.31 -1.47
CA ASP A 91 -4.75 18.54 -0.69
C ASP A 91 -3.43 19.04 -0.09
N CYS A 92 -2.58 18.13 0.43
CA CYS A 92 -1.26 18.47 0.95
C CYS A 92 -0.28 18.96 -0.13
N SER A 93 -0.41 18.50 -1.38
CA SER A 93 0.47 18.92 -2.48
C SER A 93 0.09 20.28 -3.05
N ALA A 94 -1.19 20.66 -2.98
CA ALA A 94 -1.70 21.94 -3.50
C ALA A 94 -1.25 23.15 -2.66
N ASP A 95 -1.05 22.96 -1.36
CA ASP A 95 -0.72 24.03 -0.41
C ASP A 95 0.78 24.40 -0.38
N THR A 96 1.65 23.71 -1.13
CA THR A 96 3.09 23.84 -0.97
C THR A 96 3.85 23.86 -2.30
N GLU A 97 4.36 25.03 -2.65
CA GLU A 97 5.29 25.19 -3.79
C GLU A 97 6.61 24.43 -3.54
N GLY A 98 6.98 23.52 -4.45
CA GLY A 98 8.33 23.02 -4.61
C GLY A 98 8.63 21.66 -3.95
N LYS A 99 9.46 21.60 -2.88
CA LYS A 99 10.08 20.35 -2.37
C LYS A 99 9.12 19.39 -1.66
N ILE A 100 8.06 19.89 -1.07
CA ILE A 100 7.04 19.08 -0.37
C ILE A 100 6.19 18.32 -1.39
N GLY A 101 5.93 18.90 -2.57
CA GLY A 101 5.22 18.27 -3.66
C GLY A 101 5.81 16.93 -4.10
N LYS A 102 7.14 16.76 -4.02
CA LYS A 102 7.80 15.48 -4.36
C LYS A 102 7.45 14.36 -3.37
N THR A 103 7.40 14.62 -2.08
CA THR A 103 7.00 13.60 -1.09
C THR A 103 5.55 13.20 -1.28
N SER A 104 4.64 14.14 -1.52
CA SER A 104 3.24 13.85 -1.81
C SER A 104 3.07 13.01 -3.07
N LEU A 105 3.83 13.31 -4.12
CA LEU A 105 3.84 12.52 -5.36
C LEU A 105 4.27 11.06 -5.11
N TYR A 106 5.31 10.83 -4.30
CA TYR A 106 5.71 9.47 -3.93
C TYR A 106 4.63 8.78 -3.09
N CYS A 107 3.93 9.49 -2.24
CA CYS A 107 2.79 8.96 -1.50
C CYS A 107 1.63 8.55 -2.44
N GLU A 108 1.34 9.33 -3.48
CA GLU A 108 0.35 8.97 -4.50
C GLU A 108 0.75 7.68 -5.23
N TYR A 109 2.02 7.54 -5.64
CA TYR A 109 2.51 6.32 -6.28
C TYR A 109 2.48 5.10 -5.33
N MET A 110 2.72 5.30 -4.04
CA MET A 110 2.57 4.22 -3.04
C MET A 110 1.12 3.77 -2.91
N LEU A 111 0.15 4.70 -2.95
CA LEU A 111 -1.26 4.39 -2.92
C LEU A 111 -1.69 3.61 -4.16
N GLU A 112 -1.25 4.03 -5.36
CA GLU A 112 -1.50 3.33 -6.61
C GLU A 112 -0.90 1.91 -6.60
N ALA A 113 0.36 1.77 -6.16
CA ALA A 113 0.99 0.46 -6.02
C ALA A 113 0.23 -0.44 -5.05
N THR A 114 -0.29 0.11 -3.95
CA THR A 114 -1.09 -0.64 -2.96
C THR A 114 -2.40 -1.15 -3.56
N ASP A 115 -3.10 -0.34 -4.35
CA ASP A 115 -4.32 -0.76 -5.05
C ASP A 115 -4.02 -1.91 -6.02
N LYS A 116 -2.94 -1.80 -6.79
CA LYS A 116 -2.49 -2.85 -7.70
C LYS A 116 -2.07 -4.14 -6.97
N ILE A 117 -1.43 -4.05 -5.81
CA ILE A 117 -1.11 -5.21 -4.98
C ILE A 117 -2.39 -5.92 -4.54
N ALA A 118 -3.38 -5.18 -4.02
CA ALA A 118 -4.64 -5.74 -3.57
C ALA A 118 -5.45 -6.35 -4.73
N GLU A 119 -5.49 -5.70 -5.89
CA GLU A 119 -6.14 -6.19 -7.11
C GLU A 119 -5.48 -7.48 -7.61
N THR A 120 -4.15 -7.48 -7.76
CA THR A 120 -3.40 -8.64 -8.26
C THR A 120 -3.50 -9.83 -7.31
N THR A 121 -3.44 -9.57 -6.00
CA THR A 121 -3.64 -10.61 -4.98
C THR A 121 -5.04 -11.21 -5.08
N ARG A 122 -6.07 -10.39 -5.26
CA ARG A 122 -7.43 -10.88 -5.48
C ARG A 122 -7.51 -11.76 -6.72
N HIS A 123 -6.91 -11.35 -7.83
CA HIS A 123 -6.84 -12.17 -9.05
C HIS A 123 -6.16 -13.51 -8.79
N LEU A 124 -5.00 -13.52 -8.15
CA LEU A 124 -4.26 -14.73 -7.82
C LEU A 124 -5.05 -15.71 -6.95
N VAL A 125 -5.84 -15.22 -5.98
CA VAL A 125 -6.61 -16.06 -5.06
C VAL A 125 -7.93 -16.54 -5.68
N THR A 126 -8.57 -15.75 -6.55
CA THR A 126 -9.88 -16.05 -7.11
C THR A 126 -9.83 -16.78 -8.47
N SER A 127 -8.67 -16.86 -9.11
CA SER A 127 -8.50 -17.60 -10.36
C SER A 127 -8.75 -19.11 -10.15
N PRO A 128 -9.50 -19.78 -11.04
CA PRO A 128 -9.76 -21.21 -10.93
C PRO A 128 -8.49 -22.08 -10.98
N ASP A 129 -7.46 -21.58 -11.66
CA ASP A 129 -6.17 -22.26 -11.86
C ASP A 129 -5.11 -21.81 -10.85
N SER A 130 -5.51 -21.10 -9.79
CA SER A 130 -4.61 -20.49 -8.83
C SER A 130 -3.99 -21.50 -7.86
N TYR A 131 -3.07 -22.31 -8.36
CA TYR A 131 -2.16 -23.03 -7.49
C TYR A 131 -0.91 -22.17 -7.19
N ILE A 132 -0.82 -21.67 -5.99
CA ILE A 132 0.39 -20.98 -5.52
C ILE A 132 1.32 -22.01 -4.91
N PRO A 133 2.52 -22.25 -5.49
CA PRO A 133 3.50 -23.16 -4.93
C PRO A 133 3.86 -22.83 -3.49
N ILE A 134 4.16 -23.84 -2.68
CA ILE A 134 4.55 -23.65 -1.27
C ILE A 134 5.79 -22.74 -1.15
N SER A 135 6.74 -22.83 -2.09
CA SER A 135 7.90 -21.95 -2.14
C SER A 135 7.53 -20.47 -2.22
N TYR A 136 6.52 -20.13 -3.02
CA TYR A 136 6.02 -18.75 -3.13
C TYR A 136 5.35 -18.27 -1.83
N LYS A 137 4.66 -19.17 -1.12
CA LYS A 137 4.07 -18.82 0.18
C LYS A 137 5.12 -18.41 1.22
N CYS A 138 6.24 -19.12 1.29
CA CYS A 138 7.35 -18.76 2.18
C CYS A 138 7.97 -17.41 1.82
N GLU A 139 8.14 -17.15 0.53
CA GLU A 139 8.64 -15.87 0.01
C GLU A 139 7.68 -14.73 0.33
N ILE A 140 6.37 -14.91 0.08
CA ILE A 140 5.32 -13.95 0.41
C ILE A 140 5.31 -13.61 1.90
N GLU A 141 5.42 -14.61 2.79
CA GLU A 141 5.47 -14.37 4.24
C GLU A 141 6.72 -13.59 4.65
N THR A 142 7.85 -13.81 3.99
CA THR A 142 9.07 -13.02 4.22
C THR A 142 8.86 -11.56 3.81
N ILE A 143 8.34 -11.31 2.62
CA ILE A 143 8.02 -9.95 2.12
C ILE A 143 6.98 -9.29 3.03
N ARG A 144 5.94 -10.02 3.40
CA ARG A 144 4.89 -9.56 4.33
C ARG A 144 5.50 -9.08 5.65
N GLY A 145 6.38 -9.89 6.24
CA GLY A 145 7.12 -9.53 7.46
C GLY A 145 7.92 -8.23 7.32
N GLY A 146 8.56 -8.03 6.17
CA GLY A 146 9.27 -6.81 5.82
C GLY A 146 8.34 -5.58 5.75
N ILE A 147 7.23 -5.67 5.02
CA ILE A 147 6.25 -4.58 4.90
C ILE A 147 5.66 -4.19 6.27
N VAL A 148 5.31 -5.17 7.11
CA VAL A 148 4.83 -4.93 8.48
C VAL A 148 5.89 -4.22 9.32
N ARG A 149 7.16 -4.62 9.19
CA ARG A 149 8.28 -3.96 9.86
C ARG A 149 8.43 -2.52 9.40
N LEU A 150 8.43 -2.26 8.09
CA LEU A 150 8.51 -0.90 7.52
C LEU A 150 7.35 -0.01 8.00
N SER A 151 6.13 -0.55 8.08
CA SER A 151 4.97 0.18 8.59
C SER A 151 5.14 0.59 10.07
N ARG A 152 5.65 -0.31 10.91
CA ARG A 152 5.94 -0.01 12.33
C ARG A 152 7.06 1.02 12.48
N LEU A 153 8.09 0.93 11.64
CA LEU A 153 9.18 1.91 11.62
C LEU A 153 8.68 3.28 11.18
N ALA A 154 7.78 3.34 10.21
CA ALA A 154 7.15 4.60 9.80
C ALA A 154 6.37 5.26 10.94
N ASP A 155 5.73 4.49 11.82
CA ASP A 155 5.11 5.02 13.05
C ASP A 155 6.15 5.60 14.01
N GLY A 156 7.34 5.01 14.11
CA GLY A 156 8.46 5.47 14.93
C GLY A 156 9.11 6.77 14.44
N ILE A 157 9.09 7.06 13.12
CA ILE A 157 9.58 8.36 12.54
C ILE A 157 8.91 9.57 13.21
N LEU A 158 7.84 9.33 13.92
CA LEU A 158 7.07 10.35 14.62
C LEU A 158 7.88 11.10 15.70
N GLY A 159 9.00 10.57 16.19
CA GLY A 159 9.70 11.08 17.35
C GLY A 159 11.08 11.70 17.13
N VAL A 160 11.97 11.12 16.32
CA VAL A 160 13.39 11.50 16.29
C VAL A 160 13.97 11.42 14.87
N ASP A 161 14.79 12.41 14.48
CA ASP A 161 15.39 12.50 13.12
C ASP A 161 16.44 11.39 12.86
N ASP A 162 17.04 10.79 13.88
CA ASP A 162 18.07 9.75 13.76
C ASP A 162 17.50 8.40 13.23
N ASP A 163 16.21 8.16 13.38
CA ASP A 163 15.57 6.93 12.94
C ASP A 163 15.38 6.86 11.40
N ILE A 164 15.41 7.99 10.70
CA ILE A 164 15.23 8.04 9.23
C ILE A 164 16.33 7.26 8.51
N ILE A 165 17.57 7.37 8.95
CA ILE A 165 18.72 6.69 8.34
C ILE A 165 18.60 5.16 8.51
N LYS A 166 18.20 4.71 9.69
CA LYS A 166 17.96 3.29 9.97
C LYS A 166 16.84 2.74 9.11
N ILE A 167 15.73 3.46 9.01
CA ILE A 167 14.58 3.06 8.19
C ILE A 167 14.96 3.02 6.71
N ALA A 168 15.78 3.97 6.23
CA ALA A 168 16.29 3.93 4.85
C ALA A 168 17.16 2.69 4.59
N GLY A 169 17.97 2.26 5.57
CA GLY A 169 18.74 1.01 5.49
C GLY A 169 17.85 -0.22 5.43
N ASP A 170 16.88 -0.35 6.34
CA ASP A 170 15.93 -1.47 6.36
C ASP A 170 15.08 -1.52 5.08
N THR A 171 14.69 -0.35 4.55
CA THR A 171 13.96 -0.25 3.27
C THR A 171 14.82 -0.73 2.10
N GLY A 172 16.13 -0.46 2.11
CA GLY A 172 17.09 -0.97 1.13
C GLY A 172 17.13 -2.48 1.11
N LEU A 173 17.23 -3.13 2.27
CA LEU A 173 17.25 -4.59 2.38
C LEU A 173 15.97 -5.23 1.85
N GLU A 174 14.80 -4.69 2.16
CA GLU A 174 13.53 -5.20 1.64
C GLU A 174 13.44 -5.03 0.12
N LYS A 175 13.88 -3.89 -0.40
CA LYS A 175 13.91 -3.66 -1.84
C LYS A 175 14.80 -4.67 -2.56
N ASP A 176 16.03 -4.88 -2.07
CA ASP A 176 17.00 -5.80 -2.65
C ASP A 176 16.49 -7.26 -2.62
N PHE A 177 15.78 -7.65 -1.54
CA PHE A 177 15.16 -8.96 -1.45
C PHE A 177 14.08 -9.16 -2.53
N ILE A 178 13.17 -8.19 -2.69
CA ILE A 178 12.10 -8.27 -3.71
C ILE A 178 12.70 -8.25 -5.13
N GLU A 179 13.73 -7.43 -5.36
CA GLU A 179 14.43 -7.37 -6.65
C GLU A 179 15.10 -8.70 -7.01
N HIS A 180 15.70 -9.38 -6.02
CA HIS A 180 16.23 -10.72 -6.19
C HIS A 180 15.13 -11.73 -6.55
N SER A 181 13.99 -11.69 -5.87
CA SER A 181 12.82 -12.53 -6.13
C SER A 181 12.33 -12.33 -7.58
N ILE A 182 12.19 -11.08 -8.02
CA ILE A 182 11.83 -10.77 -9.42
C ILE A 182 12.81 -11.40 -10.39
N ALA A 183 14.12 -11.26 -10.14
CA ALA A 183 15.14 -11.80 -11.01
C ALA A 183 15.12 -13.34 -11.08
N VAL A 184 14.81 -14.01 -9.98
CA VAL A 184 14.67 -15.49 -9.93
C VAL A 184 13.45 -15.94 -10.73
N HIS A 185 12.30 -15.35 -10.49
CA HIS A 185 11.04 -15.74 -11.13
C HIS A 185 11.05 -15.42 -12.64
N SER A 186 11.54 -14.24 -13.03
CA SER A 186 11.60 -13.86 -14.45
C SER A 186 12.51 -14.77 -15.30
N LYS A 187 13.58 -15.31 -14.72
CA LYS A 187 14.49 -16.24 -15.44
C LYS A 187 13.86 -17.62 -15.69
N GLY A 188 12.90 -18.04 -14.84
CA GLY A 188 12.23 -19.33 -14.96
C GLY A 188 11.01 -19.31 -15.90
N MET A 189 10.58 -18.14 -16.36
CA MET A 189 9.36 -18.00 -17.18
C MET A 189 9.60 -18.41 -18.63
N THR A 190 8.65 -19.15 -19.17
CA THR A 190 8.55 -19.50 -20.60
C THR A 190 7.68 -18.49 -21.33
N HIS A 191 7.58 -18.58 -22.67
CA HIS A 191 6.74 -17.67 -23.46
C HIS A 191 5.25 -17.77 -23.08
N GLU A 192 4.78 -18.95 -22.69
CA GLU A 192 3.39 -19.21 -22.29
C GLU A 192 3.07 -18.59 -20.91
N ASP A 193 4.08 -18.43 -20.05
CA ASP A 193 3.92 -17.81 -18.72
C ASP A 193 3.71 -16.29 -18.78
N PHE A 194 3.97 -15.66 -19.94
CA PHE A 194 3.76 -14.22 -20.16
C PHE A 194 2.35 -13.87 -20.64
N ASP A 195 1.44 -14.84 -20.80
CA ASP A 195 0.04 -14.56 -21.09
C ASP A 195 -0.62 -13.82 -19.89
N GLU A 196 -1.33 -12.72 -20.20
CA GLU A 196 -2.12 -11.99 -19.20
C GLU A 196 -3.16 -12.93 -18.60
N GLY A 197 -3.00 -13.29 -17.34
CA GLY A 197 -3.88 -14.23 -16.64
C GLY A 197 -3.18 -15.51 -16.20
N ALA A 198 -1.99 -15.81 -16.72
CA ALA A 198 -1.17 -16.88 -16.16
C ALA A 198 -0.81 -16.57 -14.69
N PRO A 199 -0.96 -17.53 -13.77
CA PRO A 199 -0.64 -17.32 -12.36
C PRO A 199 0.82 -16.86 -12.13
N ALA A 200 1.77 -17.37 -12.93
CA ALA A 200 3.17 -16.99 -12.87
C ALA A 200 3.37 -15.52 -13.23
N TYR A 201 2.72 -15.03 -14.30
CA TYR A 201 2.75 -13.62 -14.68
C TYR A 201 2.13 -12.73 -13.61
N SER A 202 0.96 -13.10 -13.11
CA SER A 202 0.27 -12.35 -12.05
C SER A 202 1.12 -12.28 -10.77
N TYR A 203 1.81 -13.36 -10.42
CA TYR A 203 2.74 -13.37 -9.29
C TYR A 203 3.95 -12.46 -9.53
N LEU A 204 4.54 -12.51 -10.70
CA LEU A 204 5.65 -11.61 -11.07
C LEU A 204 5.20 -10.14 -11.01
N MET A 205 4.01 -9.82 -11.51
CA MET A 205 3.43 -8.46 -11.41
C MET A 205 3.20 -8.03 -9.97
N LEU A 206 2.76 -8.94 -9.08
CA LEU A 206 2.67 -8.67 -7.65
C LEU A 206 4.02 -8.25 -7.07
N LEU A 207 5.10 -8.97 -7.39
CA LEU A 207 6.46 -8.62 -6.94
C LEU A 207 6.91 -7.25 -7.47
N TYR A 208 6.60 -6.92 -8.72
CA TYR A 208 6.88 -5.59 -9.28
C TYR A 208 6.14 -4.46 -8.56
N TYR A 209 4.87 -4.65 -8.21
CA TYR A 209 4.11 -3.64 -7.45
C TYR A 209 4.63 -3.50 -6.02
N LEU A 210 5.01 -4.60 -5.35
CA LEU A 210 5.66 -4.57 -4.05
C LEU A 210 7.01 -3.84 -4.09
N HIS A 211 7.84 -4.14 -5.11
CA HIS A 211 9.09 -3.42 -5.34
C HIS A 211 8.85 -1.92 -5.57
N SER A 212 7.86 -1.56 -6.38
CA SER A 212 7.49 -0.17 -6.64
C SER A 212 7.08 0.56 -5.37
N PHE A 213 6.24 -0.06 -4.55
CA PHE A 213 5.82 0.46 -3.25
C PHE A 213 7.01 0.78 -2.34
N VAL A 214 7.91 -0.19 -2.14
CA VAL A 214 9.11 -0.02 -1.29
C VAL A 214 10.06 1.03 -1.88
N SER A 215 10.20 1.08 -3.20
CA SER A 215 11.03 2.07 -3.89
C SER A 215 10.52 3.49 -3.71
N PHE A 216 9.21 3.72 -3.83
CA PHE A 216 8.61 5.04 -3.59
C PHE A 216 8.68 5.44 -2.13
N PHE A 217 8.51 4.50 -1.20
CA PHE A 217 8.73 4.76 0.23
C PHE A 217 10.17 5.22 0.50
N SER A 218 11.17 4.52 -0.07
CA SER A 218 12.58 4.90 0.04
C SER A 218 12.85 6.32 -0.52
N GLN A 219 12.25 6.66 -1.67
CA GLN A 219 12.40 7.98 -2.28
C GLN A 219 11.75 9.08 -1.44
N ALA A 220 10.58 8.82 -0.86
CA ALA A 220 9.91 9.75 0.06
C ALA A 220 10.77 10.03 1.30
N LEU A 221 11.38 8.98 1.89
CA LEU A 221 12.30 9.13 3.03
C LEU A 221 13.51 10.00 2.69
N ARG A 222 14.19 9.72 1.57
CA ARG A 222 15.34 10.50 1.09
C ARG A 222 14.99 11.96 0.85
N ASN A 223 13.79 12.23 0.34
CA ASN A 223 13.34 13.60 0.11
C ASN A 223 13.10 14.34 1.45
N ILE A 224 12.55 13.66 2.46
CA ILE A 224 12.40 14.24 3.81
C ILE A 224 13.75 14.51 4.45
N GLU A 225 14.71 13.58 4.37
CA GLU A 225 16.06 13.73 4.91
C GLU A 225 16.79 14.94 4.27
N THR A 226 16.73 15.04 2.92
CA THR A 226 17.35 16.16 2.20
C THR A 226 16.76 17.51 2.63
N ASN A 227 15.44 17.57 2.83
CA ASN A 227 14.76 18.78 3.27
C ASN A 227 15.11 19.17 4.71
N ASN A 228 15.37 18.21 5.59
CA ASN A 228 15.81 18.46 6.96
C ASN A 228 17.22 19.04 6.98
N LYS A 229 18.17 18.47 6.22
CA LYS A 229 19.56 18.98 6.13
C LYS A 229 19.63 20.41 5.61
N LEU A 230 18.75 20.81 4.70
CA LEU A 230 18.70 22.19 4.16
C LEU A 230 18.13 23.22 5.14
N LYS A 231 17.42 22.79 6.18
CA LYS A 231 16.89 23.70 7.22
C LYS A 231 17.90 23.95 8.36
N THR A 232 18.87 23.04 8.50
CA THR A 232 19.89 23.11 9.56
C THR A 232 21.21 23.74 9.10
N ALA A 233 21.39 24.01 7.81
CA ALA A 233 22.50 24.72 7.19
C ALA A 233 22.14 26.19 6.92
#